data_7425ddae9e94d93627a83fb948edcf48
#
_entry.id   7425ddae9e94d93627a83fb948edcf48
#
_cell.length_a   1.000
_cell.length_b   1.000
_cell.length_c   1.000
_cell.angle_alpha   90.00
_cell.angle_beta   90.00
_cell.angle_gamma   90.00
#
_symmetry.space_group_name_H-M   'P 1'
#
loop_
_entity.id
_entity.type
_entity.pdbx_description
1 polymer ?
#
loop_
_entity_poly.entity_id
_entity_poly.type
_entity_poly.pdbx_seq_one_letter_code
_entity_poly.pdbx_strand_id
1 'polypeptide(L)'
;MQSGEKLGSYSGNSSNALGSVPLPPSQTVPRTIKDWFLAASRLTLERQWIAHPKPRLICIDGIELHQQLAGIDQLSHEVGAIIFRRFGQMDKFYNKDTATMIWRKFLEPDFATAVLSNADPLTIQSIRTSFTDGVADLNPASSRLWHIPAILPDGWALYSFDMLKRRIVVLDPAVGPFGFSNRQVNMHTYVSHKLHSALFRCLQIMFENWHCSCGEWPRSFPVPMIENMEKYNSGAGTTFLEWNFDGEKFQIRVTKDNLERHKKWVLYEVMRTDGNESMIPSDAIEAVKGSFLAL
;
A
#
# COMPACT_ATOMS: atom_id res chain seq x y z
N MET A 1 23.09 -7.15 -47.77
CA MET A 1 23.83 -7.08 -46.49
C MET A 1 22.82 -6.85 -45.41
N GLN A 2 22.46 -7.93 -44.69
CA GLN A 2 21.53 -7.91 -43.59
C GLN A 2 22.34 -7.79 -42.31
N SER A 3 22.12 -6.71 -41.55
CA SER A 3 22.63 -6.62 -40.18
C SER A 3 21.47 -7.01 -39.24
N GLY A 4 21.54 -8.25 -38.75
CA GLY A 4 20.63 -8.74 -37.74
C GLY A 4 21.01 -8.20 -36.37
N GLU A 5 20.14 -7.42 -35.78
CA GLU A 5 20.19 -7.09 -34.36
C GLU A 5 19.77 -8.34 -33.55
N LYS A 6 20.70 -8.85 -32.78
CA LYS A 6 20.46 -9.90 -31.79
C LYS A 6 19.63 -9.31 -30.63
N LEU A 7 18.35 -9.67 -30.58
CA LEU A 7 17.58 -9.60 -29.35
C LEU A 7 18.27 -10.49 -28.29
N GLY A 8 18.81 -9.88 -27.26
CA GLY A 8 19.33 -10.58 -26.10
C GLY A 8 18.24 -11.41 -25.45
N SER A 9 18.42 -12.73 -25.47
CA SER A 9 17.55 -13.66 -24.78
C SER A 9 17.73 -13.46 -23.27
N TYR A 10 16.73 -12.90 -22.62
CA TYR A 10 16.62 -12.93 -21.17
C TYR A 10 16.29 -14.36 -20.72
N SER A 11 17.31 -15.18 -20.55
CA SER A 11 17.22 -16.39 -19.74
C SER A 11 17.66 -16.07 -18.31
N GLY A 12 16.89 -15.27 -17.61
CA GLY A 12 17.09 -15.02 -16.19
C GLY A 12 16.20 -15.98 -15.39
N ASN A 13 16.79 -16.75 -14.51
CA ASN A 13 16.10 -17.54 -13.50
C ASN A 13 15.03 -16.69 -12.82
N SER A 14 13.77 -16.96 -13.13
CA SER A 14 12.60 -16.17 -12.70
C SER A 14 12.28 -16.30 -11.22
N SER A 15 13.08 -17.01 -10.44
CA SER A 15 12.84 -17.24 -9.01
C SER A 15 13.41 -16.17 -8.07
N ASN A 16 14.35 -15.32 -8.52
CA ASN A 16 15.05 -14.38 -7.64
C ASN A 16 14.67 -12.91 -7.85
N ALA A 17 13.75 -12.59 -8.77
CA ALA A 17 13.34 -11.21 -9.05
C ALA A 17 12.13 -10.73 -8.24
N LEU A 18 11.55 -11.60 -7.42
CA LEU A 18 10.47 -11.25 -6.49
C LEU A 18 11.12 -10.90 -5.16
N GLY A 19 11.10 -9.63 -4.79
CA GLY A 19 11.46 -9.23 -3.45
C GLY A 19 10.71 -10.06 -2.42
N SER A 20 11.34 -10.42 -1.32
CA SER A 20 10.66 -11.09 -0.21
C SER A 20 9.68 -10.13 0.43
N VAL A 21 8.43 -10.54 0.56
CA VAL A 21 7.44 -9.83 1.38
C VAL A 21 7.64 -10.30 2.83
N PRO A 22 8.08 -9.42 3.75
CA PRO A 22 8.18 -9.81 5.15
C PRO A 22 6.79 -10.14 5.68
N LEU A 23 6.66 -11.28 6.30
CA LEU A 23 5.42 -11.70 6.90
C LEU A 23 5.11 -10.86 8.14
N PRO A 24 3.85 -10.48 8.37
CA PRO A 24 3.45 -9.92 9.65
C PRO A 24 3.83 -10.90 10.77
N PRO A 25 4.24 -10.40 11.93
CA PRO A 25 4.63 -11.27 13.05
C PRO A 25 3.53 -12.26 13.39
N SER A 26 3.92 -13.53 13.57
CA SER A 26 2.95 -14.59 13.86
C SER A 26 2.36 -14.46 15.26
N GLN A 27 1.13 -14.75 15.33
CA GLN A 27 0.21 -15.26 16.33
C GLN A 27 0.05 -14.63 17.73
N THR A 28 1.02 -14.03 18.35
CA THR A 28 0.85 -13.51 19.71
C THR A 28 1.28 -12.06 19.82
N VAL A 29 0.43 -11.16 19.31
CA VAL A 29 0.48 -9.80 19.85
C VAL A 29 -0.13 -9.89 21.25
N PRO A 30 0.64 -9.64 22.30
CA PRO A 30 0.13 -9.78 23.65
C PRO A 30 -1.04 -8.84 23.89
N ARG A 31 -1.88 -9.22 24.83
CA ARG A 31 -2.96 -8.39 25.40
C ARG A 31 -2.48 -6.98 25.83
N THR A 32 -1.20 -6.82 26.04
CA THR A 32 -0.52 -5.59 26.46
C THR A 32 -0.76 -4.37 25.60
N ILE A 33 -0.85 -4.44 24.25
CA ILE A 33 -1.13 -3.24 23.44
C ILE A 33 -2.55 -2.74 23.70
N LYS A 34 -3.52 -3.65 23.68
CA LYS A 34 -4.91 -3.31 23.97
C LYS A 34 -5.06 -2.79 25.40
N ASP A 35 -4.42 -3.46 26.34
CA ASP A 35 -4.46 -3.09 27.74
C ASP A 35 -3.78 -1.75 27.98
N TRP A 36 -2.68 -1.45 27.27
CA TRP A 36 -2.02 -0.16 27.31
C TRP A 36 -2.94 0.98 26.83
N PHE A 37 -3.58 0.81 25.67
CA PHE A 37 -4.53 1.81 25.16
C PHE A 37 -5.71 2.04 26.11
N LEU A 38 -6.21 0.99 26.75
CA LEU A 38 -7.30 1.10 27.73
C LEU A 38 -6.85 1.82 29.02
N ALA A 39 -5.58 1.71 29.39
CA ALA A 39 -5.01 2.33 30.57
C ALA A 39 -4.46 3.74 30.32
N ALA A 40 -4.15 4.07 29.06
CA ALA A 40 -3.57 5.35 28.70
C ALA A 40 -4.52 6.51 29.00
N SER A 41 -3.97 7.62 29.50
CA SER A 41 -4.75 8.81 29.75
C SER A 41 -5.28 9.41 28.42
N ARG A 42 -6.47 10.00 28.48
CA ARG A 42 -7.03 10.71 27.33
C ARG A 42 -6.08 11.79 26.80
N LEU A 43 -5.43 12.53 27.68
CA LEU A 43 -4.42 13.55 27.32
C LEU A 43 -3.25 12.95 26.55
N THR A 44 -2.83 11.73 26.86
CA THR A 44 -1.77 11.02 26.13
C THR A 44 -2.24 10.64 24.73
N LEU A 45 -3.47 10.17 24.60
CA LEU A 45 -4.04 9.75 23.31
C LEU A 45 -4.41 10.95 22.42
N GLU A 46 -4.80 12.08 22.97
CA GLU A 46 -5.09 13.31 22.21
C GLU A 46 -3.84 14.03 21.70
N ARG A 47 -2.64 13.61 22.14
CA ARG A 47 -1.40 14.13 21.56
C ARG A 47 -1.22 13.65 20.14
N GLN A 48 -0.58 14.49 19.34
CA GLN A 48 -0.13 14.14 18.01
C GLN A 48 0.98 13.09 18.10
N TRP A 49 0.72 11.89 17.60
CA TRP A 49 1.68 10.79 17.56
C TRP A 49 2.42 10.73 16.22
N ILE A 50 1.76 11.16 15.17
CA ILE A 50 2.34 11.26 13.84
C ILE A 50 2.31 12.72 13.39
N ALA A 51 3.47 13.22 12.99
CA ALA A 51 3.66 14.44 12.22
C ALA A 51 4.70 14.15 11.14
N HIS A 52 4.25 13.77 9.97
CA HIS A 52 5.15 13.40 8.89
C HIS A 52 5.05 14.41 7.75
N PRO A 53 6.10 15.24 7.48
CA PRO A 53 5.98 16.43 6.64
C PRO A 53 5.94 16.13 5.14
N LYS A 54 6.52 15.02 4.67
CA LYS A 54 6.71 14.75 3.23
C LYS A 54 6.02 13.47 2.76
N PRO A 55 5.47 13.44 1.53
CA PRO A 55 5.43 14.51 0.51
C PRO A 55 4.44 15.64 0.83
N ARG A 56 3.52 15.43 1.78
CA ARG A 56 2.68 16.42 2.44
C ARG A 56 2.63 16.14 3.95
N LEU A 57 2.29 17.16 4.71
CA LEU A 57 2.12 16.98 6.15
C LEU A 57 0.93 16.06 6.42
N ILE A 58 1.18 15.03 7.23
CA ILE A 58 0.19 14.14 7.83
C ILE A 58 0.29 14.28 9.33
N CYS A 59 -0.83 14.61 9.99
CA CYS A 59 -0.93 14.74 11.43
C CYS A 59 -2.03 13.79 11.94
N ILE A 60 -1.67 12.89 12.86
CA ILE A 60 -2.60 11.89 13.42
C ILE A 60 -2.35 11.79 14.93
N ASP A 61 -3.39 11.82 15.72
CA ASP A 61 -3.30 11.61 17.16
C ASP A 61 -3.42 10.12 17.56
N GLY A 62 -3.16 9.82 18.83
CA GLY A 62 -3.23 8.46 19.33
C GLY A 62 -4.64 7.89 19.37
N ILE A 63 -5.68 8.74 19.50
CA ILE A 63 -7.09 8.30 19.49
C ILE A 63 -7.44 7.78 18.10
N GLU A 64 -7.14 8.56 17.07
CA GLU A 64 -7.43 8.20 15.68
C GLU A 64 -6.71 6.89 15.29
N LEU A 65 -5.41 6.77 15.60
CA LEU A 65 -4.67 5.54 15.35
C LEU A 65 -5.27 4.33 16.08
N HIS A 66 -5.65 4.51 17.35
CA HIS A 66 -6.25 3.43 18.13
C HIS A 66 -7.60 3.00 17.55
N GLN A 67 -8.49 3.93 17.28
CA GLN A 67 -9.84 3.65 16.78
C GLN A 67 -9.82 2.93 15.44
N GLN A 68 -8.90 3.29 14.55
CA GLN A 68 -8.83 2.74 13.20
C GLN A 68 -7.99 1.46 13.09
N LEU A 69 -6.93 1.30 13.88
CA LEU A 69 -6.02 0.14 13.81
C LEU A 69 -6.20 -0.88 14.94
N ALA A 70 -6.81 -0.51 16.04
CA ALA A 70 -7.13 -1.42 17.14
C ALA A 70 -8.64 -1.48 17.45
N GLY A 71 -9.43 -0.56 16.92
CA GLY A 71 -10.88 -0.48 17.06
C GLY A 71 -11.62 -0.99 15.82
N ILE A 72 -12.81 -0.43 15.64
CA ILE A 72 -13.77 -0.79 14.59
C ILE A 72 -14.02 0.35 13.59
N ASP A 73 -13.26 1.44 13.68
CA ASP A 73 -13.45 2.55 12.76
C ASP A 73 -12.81 2.26 11.40
N GLN A 74 -13.43 2.79 10.36
CA GLN A 74 -12.87 2.70 9.00
C GLN A 74 -11.59 3.52 8.90
N LEU A 75 -10.60 3.04 8.13
CA LEU A 75 -9.39 3.82 7.86
C LEU A 75 -9.74 5.16 7.20
N SER A 76 -9.25 6.24 7.80
CA SER A 76 -9.28 7.56 7.20
C SER A 76 -8.27 7.67 6.05
N HIS A 77 -8.42 8.72 5.25
CA HIS A 77 -7.47 9.04 4.21
C HIS A 77 -6.04 9.24 4.76
N GLU A 78 -5.91 9.92 5.90
CA GLU A 78 -4.63 10.24 6.53
C GLU A 78 -3.93 9.00 7.09
N VAL A 79 -4.67 8.15 7.81
CA VAL A 79 -4.11 6.89 8.35
C VAL A 79 -3.75 5.94 7.19
N GLY A 80 -4.57 5.87 6.15
CA GLY A 80 -4.20 5.14 4.93
C GLY A 80 -2.91 5.67 4.31
N ALA A 81 -2.81 6.99 4.09
CA ALA A 81 -1.63 7.60 3.47
C ALA A 81 -0.34 7.29 4.24
N ILE A 82 -0.34 7.41 5.58
CA ILE A 82 0.86 7.11 6.38
C ILE A 82 1.24 5.62 6.32
N ILE A 83 0.26 4.71 6.24
CA ILE A 83 0.52 3.28 6.09
C ILE A 83 1.24 3.00 4.76
N PHE A 84 0.72 3.52 3.66
CA PHE A 84 1.32 3.30 2.33
C PHE A 84 2.70 3.93 2.22
N ARG A 85 2.89 5.09 2.84
CA ARG A 85 4.21 5.73 2.97
C ARG A 85 5.19 4.83 3.73
N ARG A 86 4.75 4.25 4.86
CA ARG A 86 5.57 3.31 5.63
C ARG A 86 5.90 2.05 4.84
N PHE A 87 4.94 1.50 4.10
CA PHE A 87 5.19 0.34 3.23
C PHE A 87 6.28 0.62 2.18
N GLY A 88 6.27 1.80 1.58
CA GLY A 88 7.34 2.23 0.69
C GLY A 88 8.72 2.28 1.36
N GLN A 89 8.80 2.78 2.60
CA GLN A 89 10.04 2.81 3.38
C GLN A 89 10.55 1.39 3.69
N MET A 90 9.63 0.52 4.12
CA MET A 90 9.95 -0.86 4.44
C MET A 90 10.40 -1.66 3.22
N ASP A 91 9.68 -1.56 2.12
CA ASP A 91 10.03 -2.25 0.88
C ASP A 91 11.43 -1.86 0.40
N LYS A 92 11.73 -0.58 0.44
CA LYS A 92 13.06 -0.04 0.13
C LYS A 92 14.13 -0.59 1.08
N PHE A 93 13.84 -0.66 2.38
CA PHE A 93 14.77 -1.18 3.38
C PHE A 93 15.07 -2.67 3.16
N TYR A 94 14.04 -3.49 2.96
CA TYR A 94 14.21 -4.94 2.79
C TYR A 94 14.83 -5.34 1.46
N ASN A 95 14.67 -4.53 0.43
CA ASN A 95 15.17 -4.85 -0.92
C ASN A 95 16.43 -4.06 -1.30
N LYS A 96 17.02 -3.26 -0.40
CA LYS A 96 18.17 -2.40 -0.68
C LYS A 96 19.40 -3.12 -1.25
N ASP A 97 19.65 -4.36 -0.79
CA ASP A 97 20.85 -5.13 -1.17
C ASP A 97 20.60 -6.11 -2.31
N THR A 98 19.35 -6.32 -2.71
CA THR A 98 18.98 -7.34 -3.71
C THR A 98 18.44 -6.74 -5.00
N ALA A 99 18.04 -5.49 -4.99
CA ALA A 99 17.35 -4.87 -6.11
C ALA A 99 18.25 -3.92 -6.88
N THR A 100 18.45 -4.22 -8.15
CA THR A 100 18.93 -3.25 -9.15
C THR A 100 17.81 -2.31 -9.63
N MET A 101 16.57 -2.57 -9.18
CA MET A 101 15.38 -1.79 -9.49
C MET A 101 14.40 -1.81 -8.32
N ILE A 102 13.56 -0.78 -8.23
CA ILE A 102 12.42 -0.76 -7.32
C ILE A 102 11.40 -1.77 -7.84
N TRP A 103 11.07 -2.82 -7.09
CA TRP A 103 10.13 -3.79 -7.60
C TRP A 103 8.66 -3.43 -7.32
N ARG A 104 8.38 -2.68 -6.23
CA ARG A 104 7.06 -2.12 -5.92
C ARG A 104 7.14 -0.63 -5.68
N LYS A 105 6.17 0.10 -6.18
CA LYS A 105 5.92 1.50 -5.86
C LYS A 105 4.55 1.63 -5.23
N PHE A 106 4.51 2.17 -4.04
CA PHE A 106 3.29 2.45 -3.29
C PHE A 106 2.93 3.91 -3.48
N LEU A 107 1.77 4.18 -4.09
CA LEU A 107 1.22 5.54 -4.10
C LEU A 107 0.29 5.72 -2.91
N GLU A 108 0.22 6.95 -2.42
CA GLU A 108 -0.77 7.32 -1.40
C GLU A 108 -2.16 7.47 -2.05
N PRO A 109 -3.26 7.37 -1.28
CA PRO A 109 -4.62 7.49 -1.81
C PRO A 109 -4.90 8.85 -2.47
N ASP A 110 -4.07 9.86 -2.18
CA ASP A 110 -4.10 11.18 -2.80
C ASP A 110 -4.13 11.12 -4.33
N PHE A 111 -3.35 10.22 -4.94
CA PHE A 111 -3.32 10.06 -6.39
C PHE A 111 -4.69 9.63 -6.94
N ALA A 112 -5.25 8.57 -6.39
CA ALA A 112 -6.56 8.09 -6.83
C ALA A 112 -7.66 9.13 -6.56
N THR A 113 -7.61 9.81 -5.42
CA THR A 113 -8.56 10.87 -5.05
C THR A 113 -8.53 12.01 -6.06
N ALA A 114 -7.34 12.48 -6.44
CA ALA A 114 -7.18 13.52 -7.46
C ALA A 114 -7.77 13.08 -8.81
N VAL A 115 -7.40 11.89 -9.28
CA VAL A 115 -7.86 11.36 -10.57
C VAL A 115 -9.38 11.18 -10.61
N LEU A 116 -9.97 10.64 -9.55
CA LEU A 116 -11.40 10.36 -9.48
C LEU A 116 -12.24 11.63 -9.32
N SER A 117 -11.69 12.68 -8.70
CA SER A 117 -12.30 14.01 -8.66
C SER A 117 -12.05 14.86 -9.92
N ASN A 118 -11.41 14.29 -10.97
CA ASN A 118 -11.01 14.96 -12.20
C ASN A 118 -10.00 16.11 -12.01
N ALA A 119 -9.25 16.12 -10.91
CA ALA A 119 -8.09 16.98 -10.75
C ALA A 119 -6.89 16.41 -11.54
N ASP A 120 -6.01 17.30 -12.02
CA ASP A 120 -4.77 16.86 -12.68
C ASP A 120 -3.71 16.54 -11.61
N PRO A 121 -3.29 15.26 -11.45
CA PRO A 121 -2.28 14.87 -10.47
C PRO A 121 -0.95 15.62 -10.63
N LEU A 122 -0.61 16.03 -11.85
CA LEU A 122 0.63 16.76 -12.15
C LEU A 122 0.64 18.18 -11.59
N THR A 123 -0.51 18.76 -11.26
CA THR A 123 -0.59 20.09 -10.64
C THR A 123 -0.42 20.05 -9.13
N ILE A 124 -0.49 18.83 -8.51
CA ILE A 124 -0.42 18.64 -7.07
C ILE A 124 1.01 18.23 -6.68
N GLN A 125 1.70 19.14 -5.99
CA GLN A 125 3.12 18.97 -5.66
C GLN A 125 3.40 17.70 -4.82
N SER A 126 2.55 17.38 -3.86
CA SER A 126 2.71 16.17 -3.03
C SER A 126 2.65 14.89 -3.87
N ILE A 127 1.73 14.83 -4.84
CA ILE A 127 1.62 13.71 -5.76
C ILE A 127 2.87 13.61 -6.65
N ARG A 128 3.32 14.72 -7.22
CA ARG A 128 4.56 14.74 -8.01
C ARG A 128 5.75 14.24 -7.20
N THR A 129 5.89 14.73 -5.97
CA THR A 129 6.95 14.28 -5.06
C THR A 129 6.86 12.78 -4.77
N SER A 130 5.65 12.22 -4.59
CA SER A 130 5.48 10.79 -4.33
C SER A 130 5.98 9.89 -5.47
N PHE A 131 5.97 10.37 -6.72
CA PHE A 131 6.54 9.64 -7.85
C PHE A 131 8.07 9.56 -7.81
N THR A 132 8.73 10.62 -7.34
CA THR A 132 10.19 10.76 -7.37
C THR A 132 10.85 10.48 -6.02
N ASP A 133 10.09 10.39 -4.93
CA ASP A 133 10.64 10.20 -3.60
C ASP A 133 11.34 8.84 -3.46
N GLY A 134 12.48 8.90 -2.80
CA GLY A 134 13.28 7.71 -2.50
C GLY A 134 14.25 7.27 -3.61
N VAL A 135 14.50 8.13 -4.61
CA VAL A 135 15.31 7.76 -5.78
C VAL A 135 16.48 8.70 -5.97
N ALA A 136 17.55 8.46 -5.25
CA ALA A 136 18.84 9.05 -5.65
C ALA A 136 19.47 8.27 -6.83
N ASP A 137 19.28 6.94 -6.88
CA ASP A 137 20.03 6.06 -7.78
C ASP A 137 19.17 5.11 -8.63
N LEU A 138 17.86 5.01 -8.38
CA LEU A 138 16.99 4.07 -9.09
C LEU A 138 15.83 4.80 -9.76
N ASN A 139 15.60 4.53 -11.04
CA ASN A 139 14.49 5.09 -11.78
C ASN A 139 13.15 4.44 -11.33
N PRO A 140 12.23 5.15 -10.66
CA PRO A 140 10.95 4.61 -10.22
C PRO A 140 10.10 4.09 -11.38
N ALA A 141 10.27 4.68 -12.55
CA ALA A 141 9.57 4.24 -13.76
C ALA A 141 9.93 2.80 -14.17
N SER A 142 11.02 2.23 -13.65
CA SER A 142 11.38 0.82 -13.83
C SER A 142 10.69 -0.13 -12.83
N SER A 143 9.88 0.40 -11.90
CA SER A 143 9.16 -0.44 -10.93
C SER A 143 8.27 -1.44 -11.63
N ARG A 144 8.34 -2.72 -11.19
CA ARG A 144 7.49 -3.76 -11.75
C ARG A 144 6.03 -3.55 -11.38
N LEU A 145 5.74 -3.28 -10.12
CA LEU A 145 4.37 -3.11 -9.62
C LEU A 145 4.16 -1.67 -9.15
N TRP A 146 3.05 -1.09 -9.60
CA TRP A 146 2.55 0.18 -9.07
C TRP A 146 1.24 -0.09 -8.34
N HIS A 147 1.23 0.12 -7.04
CA HIS A 147 0.08 -0.04 -6.19
C HIS A 147 -0.61 1.32 -5.98
N ILE A 148 -1.89 1.37 -6.30
CA ILE A 148 -2.71 2.57 -6.21
C ILE A 148 -3.96 2.24 -5.36
N PRO A 149 -3.97 2.59 -4.07
CA PRO A 149 -5.16 2.49 -3.25
C PRO A 149 -6.16 3.57 -3.63
N ALA A 150 -7.44 3.24 -3.60
CA ALA A 150 -8.53 4.16 -3.86
C ALA A 150 -9.62 4.02 -2.81
N ILE A 151 -10.13 5.16 -2.35
CA ILE A 151 -11.31 5.24 -1.49
C ILE A 151 -12.52 5.40 -2.39
N LEU A 152 -13.39 4.41 -2.38
CA LEU A 152 -14.60 4.36 -3.18
C LEU A 152 -15.85 4.47 -2.26
N PRO A 153 -17.04 4.75 -2.81
CA PRO A 153 -18.26 4.82 -1.99
C PRO A 153 -18.55 3.55 -1.17
N ASP A 154 -18.14 2.39 -1.70
CA ASP A 154 -18.38 1.10 -1.05
C ASP A 154 -17.21 0.65 -0.14
N GLY A 155 -16.12 1.39 -0.08
CA GLY A 155 -14.94 1.12 0.75
C GLY A 155 -13.63 1.33 0.00
N TRP A 156 -12.56 0.80 0.55
CA TRP A 156 -11.23 0.87 -0.05
C TRP A 156 -11.03 -0.27 -1.05
N ALA A 157 -10.29 0.01 -2.12
CA ALA A 157 -9.83 -0.99 -3.09
C ALA A 157 -8.40 -0.68 -3.55
N LEU A 158 -7.66 -1.71 -3.99
CA LEU A 158 -6.32 -1.60 -4.53
C LEU A 158 -6.31 -1.89 -6.03
N TYR A 159 -5.62 -1.05 -6.78
CA TYR A 159 -5.33 -1.25 -8.18
C TYR A 159 -3.83 -1.48 -8.35
N SER A 160 -3.44 -2.69 -8.70
CA SER A 160 -2.04 -3.06 -8.91
C SER A 160 -1.73 -3.14 -10.39
N PHE A 161 -0.84 -2.28 -10.87
CA PHE A 161 -0.39 -2.24 -12.25
C PHE A 161 0.90 -3.04 -12.39
N ASP A 162 0.83 -4.20 -13.03
CA ASP A 162 2.00 -5.04 -13.34
C ASP A 162 2.59 -4.60 -14.68
N MET A 163 3.64 -3.78 -14.63
CA MET A 163 4.29 -3.21 -15.80
C MET A 163 4.96 -4.30 -16.67
N LEU A 164 5.45 -5.37 -16.05
CA LEU A 164 6.08 -6.48 -16.76
C LEU A 164 5.06 -7.30 -17.56
N LYS A 165 3.91 -7.60 -16.94
CA LYS A 165 2.85 -8.41 -17.55
C LYS A 165 1.82 -7.60 -18.30
N ARG A 166 1.91 -6.27 -18.21
CA ARG A 166 0.97 -5.32 -18.84
C ARG A 166 -0.48 -5.66 -18.51
N ARG A 167 -0.76 -5.80 -17.21
CA ARG A 167 -2.11 -6.08 -16.70
C ARG A 167 -2.42 -5.25 -15.46
N ILE A 168 -3.70 -5.10 -15.18
CA ILE A 168 -4.21 -4.42 -13.99
C ILE A 168 -4.91 -5.48 -13.13
N VAL A 169 -4.48 -5.61 -11.89
CA VAL A 169 -5.12 -6.48 -10.91
C VAL A 169 -5.93 -5.62 -9.95
N VAL A 170 -7.22 -5.90 -9.88
CA VAL A 170 -8.15 -5.19 -8.99
C VAL A 170 -8.40 -6.04 -7.77
N LEU A 171 -8.09 -5.50 -6.62
CA LEU A 171 -8.20 -6.17 -5.33
C LEU A 171 -9.15 -5.36 -4.45
N ASP A 172 -10.34 -5.89 -4.22
CA ASP A 172 -11.35 -5.28 -3.37
C ASP A 172 -11.67 -6.21 -2.20
N PRO A 173 -11.27 -5.84 -0.97
CA PRO A 173 -11.54 -6.65 0.21
C PRO A 173 -13.02 -6.70 0.59
N ALA A 174 -13.85 -5.77 0.10
CA ALA A 174 -15.30 -5.80 0.32
C ALA A 174 -16.03 -6.83 -0.55
N VAL A 175 -15.32 -7.40 -1.54
CA VAL A 175 -15.86 -8.50 -2.35
C VAL A 175 -15.73 -9.79 -1.56
N GLY A 176 -16.88 -10.39 -1.25
CA GLY A 176 -16.94 -11.66 -0.54
C GLY A 176 -16.47 -12.86 -1.38
N PRO A 177 -16.50 -14.07 -0.82
CA PRO A 177 -15.98 -15.29 -1.46
C PRO A 177 -16.70 -15.69 -2.73
N PHE A 178 -17.88 -15.09 -3.01
CA PHE A 178 -18.67 -15.37 -4.22
C PHE A 178 -18.21 -14.58 -5.45
N GLY A 179 -17.23 -13.68 -5.28
CA GLY A 179 -16.66 -12.90 -6.37
C GLY A 179 -17.39 -11.58 -6.66
N PHE A 180 -16.92 -10.91 -7.70
CA PHE A 180 -17.43 -9.61 -8.12
C PHE A 180 -18.78 -9.72 -8.84
N SER A 181 -19.74 -8.91 -8.46
CA SER A 181 -20.95 -8.69 -9.23
C SER A 181 -20.67 -7.90 -10.51
N ASN A 182 -21.53 -7.98 -11.51
CA ASN A 182 -21.40 -7.19 -12.74
C ASN A 182 -21.30 -5.68 -12.47
N ARG A 183 -22.03 -5.17 -11.47
CA ARG A 183 -21.96 -3.76 -11.08
C ARG A 183 -20.56 -3.38 -10.55
N GLN A 184 -19.98 -4.23 -9.72
CA GLN A 184 -18.62 -4.02 -9.20
C GLN A 184 -17.58 -4.12 -10.31
N VAL A 185 -17.68 -5.12 -11.20
CA VAL A 185 -16.78 -5.23 -12.37
C VAL A 185 -16.84 -3.98 -13.22
N ASN A 186 -18.03 -3.46 -13.54
CA ASN A 186 -18.19 -2.25 -14.34
C ASN A 186 -17.60 -1.02 -13.63
N MET A 187 -17.85 -0.85 -12.32
CA MET A 187 -17.30 0.23 -11.52
C MET A 187 -15.77 0.19 -11.51
N HIS A 188 -15.19 -0.95 -11.17
CA HIS A 188 -13.74 -1.10 -11.12
C HIS A 188 -13.08 -0.99 -12.49
N THR A 189 -13.76 -1.43 -13.56
CA THR A 189 -13.29 -1.23 -14.93
C THR A 189 -13.19 0.26 -15.26
N TYR A 190 -14.20 1.04 -14.91
CA TYR A 190 -14.18 2.49 -15.08
C TYR A 190 -13.07 3.16 -14.26
N VAL A 191 -12.98 2.85 -12.98
CA VAL A 191 -11.96 3.40 -12.08
C VAL A 191 -10.55 3.06 -12.57
N SER A 192 -10.30 1.77 -12.86
CA SER A 192 -8.98 1.33 -13.35
C SER A 192 -8.60 1.97 -14.67
N HIS A 193 -9.55 2.26 -15.57
CA HIS A 193 -9.29 2.98 -16.81
C HIS A 193 -8.81 4.42 -16.54
N LYS A 194 -9.48 5.14 -15.64
CA LYS A 194 -9.07 6.50 -15.26
C LYS A 194 -7.66 6.51 -14.62
N LEU A 195 -7.44 5.62 -13.66
CA LEU A 195 -6.15 5.50 -12.98
C LEU A 195 -5.02 5.13 -13.96
N HIS A 196 -5.30 4.21 -14.89
CA HIS A 196 -4.35 3.81 -15.92
C HIS A 196 -3.91 4.99 -16.80
N SER A 197 -4.87 5.72 -17.36
CA SER A 197 -4.60 6.88 -18.20
C SER A 197 -3.82 7.95 -17.45
N ALA A 198 -4.18 8.23 -16.19
CA ALA A 198 -3.49 9.22 -15.37
C ALA A 198 -2.08 8.78 -14.96
N LEU A 199 -1.90 7.53 -14.55
CA LEU A 199 -0.59 6.98 -14.19
C LEU A 199 0.38 7.07 -15.37
N PHE A 200 -0.05 6.63 -16.55
CA PHE A 200 0.79 6.62 -17.74
C PHE A 200 1.15 8.04 -18.19
N ARG A 201 0.20 8.97 -18.13
CA ARG A 201 0.47 10.38 -18.38
C ARG A 201 1.51 10.96 -17.41
N CYS A 202 1.39 10.64 -16.11
CA CYS A 202 2.39 11.07 -15.12
C CYS A 202 3.77 10.48 -15.42
N LEU A 203 3.86 9.19 -15.70
CA LEU A 203 5.13 8.51 -16.00
C LEU A 203 5.78 9.08 -17.27
N GLN A 204 5.02 9.32 -18.33
CA GLN A 204 5.53 9.89 -19.58
C GLN A 204 6.05 11.33 -19.42
N ILE A 205 5.40 12.13 -18.57
CA ILE A 205 5.79 13.53 -18.37
C ILE A 205 6.95 13.66 -17.38
N MET A 206 6.97 12.83 -16.35
CA MET A 206 7.93 12.94 -15.25
C MET A 206 9.24 12.21 -15.51
N PHE A 207 9.23 11.18 -16.36
CA PHE A 207 10.41 10.35 -16.61
C PHE A 207 10.77 10.39 -18.10
N GLU A 208 11.84 11.11 -18.39
CA GLU A 208 12.41 11.19 -19.73
C GLU A 208 12.76 9.77 -20.23
N ASN A 209 12.43 9.49 -21.49
CA ASN A 209 12.63 8.17 -22.13
C ASN A 209 11.81 7.01 -21.53
N TRP A 210 10.80 7.26 -20.69
CA TRP A 210 9.88 6.21 -20.31
C TRP A 210 8.88 5.94 -21.45
N HIS A 211 8.99 4.76 -22.04
CA HIS A 211 8.14 4.35 -23.16
C HIS A 211 7.45 3.03 -22.84
N CYS A 212 6.20 3.11 -22.48
CA CYS A 212 5.32 1.96 -22.40
C CYS A 212 4.02 2.31 -23.11
N SER A 213 3.55 1.40 -23.96
CA SER A 213 2.27 1.59 -24.64
C SER A 213 1.14 1.59 -23.61
N CYS A 214 0.36 2.67 -23.61
CA CYS A 214 -0.88 2.80 -22.86
C CYS A 214 -2.04 2.05 -23.57
N GLY A 215 -1.75 0.93 -24.24
CA GLY A 215 -2.78 0.11 -24.85
C GLY A 215 -3.78 -0.45 -23.83
N GLU A 216 -4.78 -1.17 -24.29
CA GLU A 216 -5.72 -1.83 -23.40
C GLU A 216 -5.04 -2.95 -22.64
N TRP A 217 -4.83 -2.72 -21.34
CA TRP A 217 -4.32 -3.74 -20.45
C TRP A 217 -5.46 -4.60 -19.91
N PRO A 218 -5.34 -5.93 -19.95
CA PRO A 218 -6.35 -6.80 -19.37
C PRO A 218 -6.47 -6.55 -17.87
N ARG A 219 -7.71 -6.61 -17.39
CA ARG A 219 -8.06 -6.49 -15.98
C ARG A 219 -8.36 -7.87 -15.42
N SER A 220 -7.82 -8.15 -14.26
CA SER A 220 -8.13 -9.35 -13.50
C SER A 220 -8.76 -8.99 -12.16
N PHE A 221 -9.73 -9.80 -11.73
CA PHE A 221 -10.53 -9.59 -10.54
C PHE A 221 -10.42 -10.83 -9.64
N PRO A 222 -9.24 -11.09 -9.05
CA PRO A 222 -9.10 -12.24 -8.17
C PRO A 222 -9.89 -12.02 -6.88
N VAL A 223 -10.33 -13.12 -6.29
CA VAL A 223 -11.08 -13.14 -5.03
C VAL A 223 -10.16 -13.65 -3.93
N PRO A 224 -9.46 -12.76 -3.21
CA PRO A 224 -8.52 -13.17 -2.18
C PRO A 224 -9.20 -13.55 -0.86
N MET A 225 -10.46 -13.11 -0.69
CA MET A 225 -11.22 -13.30 0.53
C MET A 225 -11.83 -14.69 0.59
N ILE A 226 -11.67 -15.38 1.71
CA ILE A 226 -12.30 -16.69 1.95
C ILE A 226 -13.56 -16.57 2.82
N GLU A 227 -13.81 -15.40 3.36
CA GLU A 227 -14.99 -15.08 4.18
C GLU A 227 -15.41 -13.62 3.95
N ASN A 228 -16.67 -13.31 4.29
CA ASN A 228 -17.16 -11.94 4.17
C ASN A 228 -16.45 -11.03 5.20
N MET A 229 -16.08 -9.85 4.72
CA MET A 229 -15.46 -8.82 5.55
C MET A 229 -16.46 -7.69 5.82
N GLU A 230 -16.43 -7.18 7.03
CA GLU A 230 -17.20 -5.98 7.37
C GLU A 230 -16.66 -4.76 6.62
N LYS A 231 -17.56 -3.90 6.16
CA LYS A 231 -17.22 -2.74 5.34
C LYS A 231 -16.18 -1.82 6.00
N TYR A 232 -16.24 -1.64 7.31
CA TYR A 232 -15.27 -0.82 8.05
C TYR A 232 -13.84 -1.39 8.00
N ASN A 233 -13.67 -2.67 7.74
CA ASN A 233 -12.37 -3.31 7.57
C ASN A 233 -11.80 -3.21 6.16
N SER A 234 -12.50 -2.60 5.20
CA SER A 234 -12.05 -2.53 3.80
C SER A 234 -10.70 -1.82 3.65
N GLY A 235 -10.46 -0.76 4.43
CA GLY A 235 -9.16 -0.08 4.44
C GLY A 235 -8.03 -0.97 4.94
N ALA A 236 -8.22 -1.60 6.09
CA ALA A 236 -7.26 -2.55 6.64
C ALA A 236 -7.06 -3.76 5.70
N GLY A 237 -8.14 -4.24 5.08
CA GLY A 237 -8.09 -5.28 4.05
C GLY A 237 -7.25 -4.86 2.84
N THR A 238 -7.41 -3.62 2.38
CA THR A 238 -6.62 -3.06 1.27
C THR A 238 -5.13 -3.01 1.63
N THR A 239 -4.77 -2.54 2.82
CA THR A 239 -3.36 -2.54 3.27
C THR A 239 -2.80 -3.95 3.42
N PHE A 240 -3.62 -4.91 3.87
CA PHE A 240 -3.23 -6.32 3.92
C PHE A 240 -2.94 -6.88 2.51
N LEU A 241 -3.85 -6.64 1.57
CA LEU A 241 -3.71 -7.11 0.19
C LEU A 241 -2.48 -6.48 -0.47
N GLU A 242 -2.27 -5.18 -0.28
CA GLU A 242 -1.15 -4.45 -0.86
C GLU A 242 0.21 -4.97 -0.39
N TRP A 243 0.34 -5.23 0.91
CA TRP A 243 1.59 -5.75 1.45
C TRP A 243 1.88 -7.19 1.01
N ASN A 244 0.85 -8.04 0.98
CA ASN A 244 0.99 -9.49 0.75
C ASN A 244 0.89 -9.91 -0.73
N PHE A 245 0.62 -8.99 -1.66
CA PHE A 245 0.52 -9.31 -3.08
C PHE A 245 1.86 -9.12 -3.80
N ASP A 246 2.35 -10.17 -4.45
CA ASP A 246 3.62 -10.18 -5.19
C ASP A 246 3.46 -9.97 -6.71
N GLY A 247 2.27 -9.61 -7.15
CA GLY A 247 1.89 -9.48 -8.56
C GLY A 247 1.28 -10.75 -9.16
N GLU A 248 1.39 -11.90 -8.48
CA GLU A 248 0.85 -13.18 -8.94
C GLU A 248 -0.12 -13.78 -7.94
N LYS A 249 0.31 -13.84 -6.68
CA LYS A 249 -0.39 -14.52 -5.60
C LYS A 249 -0.29 -13.74 -4.30
N PHE A 250 -1.09 -14.15 -3.36
CA PHE A 250 -1.03 -13.67 -1.98
C PHE A 250 -0.14 -14.60 -1.16
N GLN A 251 0.78 -14.02 -0.39
CA GLN A 251 1.66 -14.79 0.50
C GLN A 251 0.88 -15.41 1.67
N ILE A 252 -0.15 -14.70 2.13
CA ILE A 252 -1.01 -15.12 3.23
C ILE A 252 -2.46 -15.01 2.78
N ARG A 253 -3.31 -15.95 3.21
CA ARG A 253 -4.76 -15.89 2.97
C ARG A 253 -5.40 -14.79 3.82
N VAL A 254 -6.41 -14.13 3.25
CA VAL A 254 -7.16 -13.10 3.94
C VAL A 254 -8.27 -13.75 4.78
N THR A 255 -8.03 -13.85 6.07
CA THR A 255 -8.97 -14.27 7.10
C THR A 255 -9.17 -13.15 8.11
N LYS A 256 -10.25 -13.20 8.90
CA LYS A 256 -10.48 -12.23 10.00
C LYS A 256 -9.30 -12.22 10.98
N ASP A 257 -8.79 -13.37 11.34
CA ASP A 257 -7.68 -13.50 12.28
C ASP A 257 -6.38 -12.90 11.70
N ASN A 258 -6.09 -13.16 10.43
CA ASN A 258 -4.92 -12.59 9.78
C ASN A 258 -5.05 -11.07 9.63
N LEU A 259 -6.25 -10.58 9.38
CA LEU A 259 -6.52 -9.15 9.29
C LEU A 259 -6.33 -8.45 10.63
N GLU A 260 -6.84 -9.02 11.72
CA GLU A 260 -6.66 -8.45 13.07
C GLU A 260 -5.17 -8.45 13.49
N ARG A 261 -4.42 -9.47 13.11
CA ARG A 261 -2.96 -9.48 13.30
C ARG A 261 -2.27 -8.41 12.47
N HIS A 262 -2.69 -8.26 11.21
CA HIS A 262 -2.16 -7.25 10.30
C HIS A 262 -2.42 -5.83 10.83
N LYS A 263 -3.62 -5.52 11.29
CA LYS A 263 -3.95 -4.22 11.90
C LYS A 263 -2.97 -3.85 13.03
N LYS A 264 -2.71 -4.80 13.92
CA LYS A 264 -1.77 -4.60 15.04
C LYS A 264 -0.32 -4.43 14.56
N TRP A 265 0.08 -5.22 13.56
CA TRP A 265 1.39 -5.07 12.94
C TRP A 265 1.53 -3.71 12.23
N VAL A 266 0.51 -3.28 11.49
CA VAL A 266 0.49 -1.97 10.84
C VAL A 266 0.57 -0.84 11.86
N LEU A 267 -0.15 -0.93 12.98
CA LEU A 267 -0.02 0.05 14.07
C LEU A 267 1.44 0.18 14.53
N TYR A 268 2.11 -0.95 14.76
CA TYR A 268 3.54 -0.95 15.11
C TYR A 268 4.40 -0.29 14.04
N GLU A 269 4.21 -0.64 12.78
CA GLU A 269 5.01 -0.09 11.71
C GLU A 269 4.77 1.41 11.50
N VAL A 270 3.53 1.87 11.63
CA VAL A 270 3.20 3.32 11.56
C VAL A 270 3.90 4.10 12.67
N MET A 271 3.95 3.56 13.89
CA MET A 271 4.68 4.19 15.00
C MET A 271 6.21 4.31 14.74
N ARG A 272 6.73 3.55 13.79
CA ARG A 272 8.15 3.54 13.39
C ARG A 272 8.41 4.20 12.05
N THR A 273 7.46 4.98 11.54
CA THR A 273 7.63 5.66 10.26
C THR A 273 8.84 6.61 10.32
N ASP A 274 9.80 6.40 9.41
CA ASP A 274 10.98 7.23 9.32
C ASP A 274 10.60 8.66 8.91
N GLY A 275 11.16 9.67 9.57
CA GLY A 275 10.82 11.07 9.33
C GLY A 275 9.59 11.55 10.10
N ASN A 276 9.07 10.77 11.04
CA ASN A 276 8.06 11.27 11.98
C ASN A 276 8.70 12.29 12.93
N GLU A 277 8.15 13.51 12.96
CA GLU A 277 8.63 14.62 13.79
C GLU A 277 7.94 14.69 15.16
N SER A 278 6.89 13.90 15.38
CA SER A 278 6.21 13.81 16.67
C SER A 278 6.86 12.79 17.59
N MET A 279 6.75 13.05 18.89
CA MET A 279 7.17 12.09 19.91
C MET A 279 6.02 11.14 20.26
N ILE A 280 6.23 9.87 19.97
CA ILE A 280 5.34 8.81 20.43
C ILE A 280 5.67 8.50 21.90
N PRO A 281 4.67 8.29 22.79
CA PRO A 281 4.94 7.92 24.17
C PRO A 281 5.85 6.69 24.26
N SER A 282 6.93 6.77 25.03
CA SER A 282 7.92 5.69 25.12
C SER A 282 7.34 4.40 25.69
N ASP A 283 6.39 4.50 26.60
CA ASP A 283 5.67 3.38 27.18
C ASP A 283 4.73 2.70 26.16
N ALA A 284 4.18 3.44 25.21
CA ALA A 284 3.46 2.84 24.07
C ALA A 284 4.40 2.01 23.20
N ILE A 285 5.58 2.54 22.89
CA ILE A 285 6.61 1.82 22.11
C ILE A 285 7.06 0.56 22.83
N GLU A 286 7.29 0.64 24.15
CA GLU A 286 7.70 -0.52 24.96
C GLU A 286 6.59 -1.58 25.07
N ALA A 287 5.32 -1.17 25.20
CA ALA A 287 4.18 -2.10 25.17
C ALA A 287 4.10 -2.85 23.83
N VAL A 288 4.41 -2.17 22.74
CA VAL A 288 4.50 -2.77 21.42
C VAL A 288 5.71 -3.69 21.30
N LYS A 289 6.92 -3.26 21.74
CA LYS A 289 8.14 -4.09 21.71
C LYS A 289 7.99 -5.37 22.52
N GLY A 290 7.44 -5.31 23.74
CA GLY A 290 7.15 -6.48 24.55
C GLY A 290 6.30 -7.52 23.83
N SER A 291 5.54 -7.05 22.84
CA SER A 291 4.70 -7.87 21.96
C SER A 291 5.47 -8.67 20.91
N PHE A 292 6.66 -8.22 20.55
CA PHE A 292 7.49 -8.84 19.51
C PHE A 292 8.72 -9.56 20.03
N LEU A 293 9.14 -9.28 21.27
CA LEU A 293 10.29 -9.93 21.89
C LEU A 293 9.93 -11.21 22.64
N ALA A 294 8.62 -11.49 22.81
CA ALA A 294 8.11 -12.73 23.42
C ALA A 294 7.95 -13.88 22.38
N LEU A 295 8.52 -13.72 21.21
CA LEU A 295 8.65 -14.71 20.14
C LEU A 295 10.09 -15.23 20.08
#